data_8780e191f1bc7155ac3ef38c9e56b084
#
_entry.id   8780e191f1bc7155ac3ef38c9e56b084
#
_cell.length_a   1.000
_cell.length_b   1.000
_cell.length_c   1.000
_cell.angle_alpha   90.00
_cell.angle_beta   90.00
_cell.angle_gamma   90.00
#
_symmetry.space_group_name_H-M   'P 1'
#
loop_
_entity.id
_entity.type
_entity.pdbx_description
1 polymer ?
#
loop_
_entity_poly.entity_id
_entity_poly.type
_entity_poly.pdbx_seq_one_letter_code
_entity_poly.pdbx_strand_id
1 'polypeptide(L)'
;IVKVGKNHQDKFKPGMKFTLQPALNYKGTMWSPGYSYEFFGGDATYCIIPSEVMELGCLLEYKGRAYYEASLAEPMSCSIGAFNAAYHTKMGVYTHQMGIKEGGKLAIMAGAGPMGLGALTYALHRDIRPSMIVVTDLNQERLDRAASLFPPEEAAKDGIELHFVNTGKLEDPVAELLKISGGTGYDDVLCYAPVAQVVTQSSAILGRDGCLNFFA
;
A
#
# COMPACT_ATOMS: atom_id res chain seq x y z
N ILE A 1 10.92 7.27 -23.34
CA ILE A 1 11.41 6.39 -24.43
C ILE A 1 12.29 7.21 -25.34
N VAL A 2 13.52 6.76 -25.61
CA VAL A 2 14.46 7.46 -26.51
C VAL A 2 14.47 6.83 -27.90
N LYS A 3 14.40 5.50 -27.97
CA LYS A 3 14.40 4.74 -29.23
C LYS A 3 13.48 3.54 -29.10
N VAL A 4 12.83 3.15 -30.19
CA VAL A 4 11.91 2.00 -30.22
C VAL A 4 12.40 0.99 -31.25
N GLY A 5 12.40 -0.29 -30.84
CA GLY A 5 12.70 -1.40 -31.73
C GLY A 5 11.64 -1.57 -32.82
N LYS A 6 12.01 -2.16 -33.95
CA LYS A 6 11.14 -2.26 -35.14
C LYS A 6 9.78 -2.89 -34.86
N ASN A 7 9.74 -3.90 -33.99
CA ASN A 7 8.54 -4.68 -33.70
C ASN A 7 7.51 -3.97 -32.79
N HIS A 8 7.84 -2.77 -32.27
CA HIS A 8 7.01 -2.07 -31.29
C HIS A 8 6.69 -0.62 -31.70
N GLN A 9 7.02 -0.22 -32.95
CA GLN A 9 6.83 1.14 -33.44
C GLN A 9 5.36 1.53 -33.67
N ASP A 10 4.48 0.56 -33.72
CA ASP A 10 3.03 0.72 -33.78
C ASP A 10 2.44 1.24 -32.44
N LYS A 11 3.03 0.80 -31.32
CA LYS A 11 2.55 1.08 -29.97
C LYS A 11 3.33 2.17 -29.24
N PHE A 12 4.65 2.23 -29.46
CA PHE A 12 5.54 3.11 -28.73
C PHE A 12 6.26 4.08 -29.64
N LYS A 13 6.52 5.29 -29.13
CA LYS A 13 7.23 6.35 -29.89
C LYS A 13 8.29 7.01 -29.02
N PRO A 14 9.41 7.49 -29.62
CA PRO A 14 10.35 8.37 -28.90
C PRO A 14 9.63 9.58 -28.31
N GLY A 15 10.00 9.97 -27.10
CA GLY A 15 9.37 11.04 -26.33
C GLY A 15 8.23 10.59 -25.41
N MET A 16 7.65 9.40 -25.60
CA MET A 16 6.65 8.87 -24.67
C MET A 16 7.26 8.65 -23.29
N LYS A 17 6.51 9.04 -22.24
CA LYS A 17 6.81 8.71 -20.86
C LYS A 17 6.20 7.36 -20.52
N PHE A 18 6.82 6.63 -19.61
CA PHE A 18 6.32 5.34 -19.15
C PHE A 18 6.58 5.14 -17.66
N THR A 19 5.84 4.23 -17.09
CA THR A 19 6.13 3.56 -15.82
C THR A 19 6.12 2.06 -16.03
N LEU A 20 6.63 1.31 -15.08
CA LEU A 20 6.75 -0.14 -15.18
C LEU A 20 5.90 -0.85 -14.12
N GLN A 21 5.27 -1.94 -14.55
CA GLN A 21 4.85 -2.98 -13.64
C GLN A 21 6.04 -3.90 -13.38
N PRO A 22 6.58 -3.95 -12.13
CA PRO A 22 7.83 -4.65 -11.87
C PRO A 22 7.69 -6.17 -11.79
N ALA A 23 6.50 -6.71 -11.50
CA ALA A 23 6.27 -8.14 -11.39
C ALA A 23 6.10 -8.76 -12.80
N LEU A 24 7.21 -9.24 -13.37
CA LEU A 24 7.23 -9.73 -14.73
C LEU A 24 6.61 -11.12 -14.89
N ASN A 25 6.80 -12.01 -13.93
CA ASN A 25 6.36 -13.41 -13.96
C ASN A 25 6.58 -14.13 -15.33
N TYR A 26 7.69 -13.81 -15.97
CA TYR A 26 8.01 -14.34 -17.30
C TYR A 26 8.33 -15.85 -17.22
N LYS A 27 7.58 -16.67 -17.96
CA LYS A 27 7.71 -18.15 -17.98
C LYS A 27 7.69 -18.78 -16.57
N GLY A 28 6.89 -18.23 -15.66
CA GLY A 28 6.79 -18.72 -14.30
C GLY A 28 7.93 -18.31 -13.36
N THR A 29 8.81 -17.42 -13.80
CA THR A 29 9.86 -16.84 -12.95
C THR A 29 9.26 -15.73 -12.06
N MET A 30 9.88 -15.50 -10.91
CA MET A 30 9.55 -14.37 -10.03
C MET A 30 10.42 -13.14 -10.34
N TRP A 31 10.92 -13.01 -11.56
CA TRP A 31 11.79 -11.92 -11.96
C TRP A 31 11.06 -10.58 -12.00
N SER A 32 11.72 -9.58 -11.45
CA SER A 32 11.21 -8.21 -11.38
C SER A 32 12.20 -7.24 -11.99
N PRO A 33 11.82 -6.46 -13.02
CA PRO A 33 12.66 -5.39 -13.54
C PRO A 33 13.12 -4.44 -12.44
N GLY A 34 14.40 -4.13 -12.43
CA GLY A 34 15.00 -3.27 -11.41
C GLY A 34 15.48 -4.00 -10.14
N TYR A 35 15.07 -5.27 -9.92
CA TYR A 35 15.46 -6.04 -8.74
C TYR A 35 16.24 -7.31 -9.09
N SER A 36 15.69 -8.16 -9.91
CA SER A 36 16.24 -9.49 -10.18
C SER A 36 16.30 -9.84 -11.67
N TYR A 37 15.76 -9.01 -12.55
CA TYR A 37 15.83 -9.23 -13.99
C TYR A 37 17.20 -8.82 -14.55
N GLU A 38 17.87 -9.75 -15.23
CA GLU A 38 19.29 -9.69 -15.54
C GLU A 38 19.73 -8.48 -16.39
N PHE A 39 18.90 -8.05 -17.33
CA PHE A 39 19.28 -7.06 -18.34
C PHE A 39 18.65 -5.68 -18.16
N PHE A 40 17.98 -5.46 -17.04
CA PHE A 40 17.21 -4.24 -16.85
C PHE A 40 17.23 -3.78 -15.39
N GLY A 41 17.63 -2.52 -15.17
CA GLY A 41 17.69 -1.91 -13.84
C GLY A 41 17.30 -0.43 -13.87
N GLY A 42 17.02 0.15 -12.71
CA GLY A 42 16.56 1.52 -12.53
C GLY A 42 17.66 2.58 -12.47
N ASP A 43 18.83 2.22 -11.93
CA ASP A 43 19.95 3.15 -11.70
C ASP A 43 20.85 3.25 -12.95
N ALA A 44 20.24 3.65 -14.07
CA ALA A 44 20.94 3.78 -15.33
C ALA A 44 20.48 5.03 -16.09
N THR A 45 21.40 5.68 -16.79
CA THR A 45 21.07 6.81 -17.68
C THR A 45 20.20 6.35 -18.83
N TYR A 46 20.51 5.17 -19.39
CA TYR A 46 19.72 4.49 -20.41
C TYR A 46 19.71 2.99 -20.13
N CYS A 47 18.60 2.35 -20.39
CA CYS A 47 18.47 0.91 -20.33
C CYS A 47 17.72 0.39 -21.56
N ILE A 48 17.92 -0.87 -21.88
CA ILE A 48 17.14 -1.57 -22.91
C ILE A 48 16.00 -2.27 -22.20
N ILE A 49 14.77 -1.95 -22.60
CA ILE A 49 13.58 -2.66 -22.12
C ILE A 49 13.35 -3.83 -23.07
N PRO A 50 13.47 -5.07 -22.60
CA PRO A 50 13.32 -6.25 -23.44
C PRO A 50 11.87 -6.50 -23.85
N SER A 51 11.67 -7.23 -24.94
CA SER A 51 10.36 -7.47 -25.57
C SER A 51 9.35 -8.11 -24.62
N GLU A 52 9.78 -9.01 -23.75
CA GLU A 52 8.91 -9.71 -22.77
C GLU A 52 8.21 -8.75 -21.79
N VAL A 53 8.82 -7.62 -21.46
CA VAL A 53 8.19 -6.57 -20.64
C VAL A 53 6.96 -6.00 -21.36
N MET A 54 7.08 -5.79 -22.68
CA MET A 54 6.00 -5.28 -23.51
C MET A 54 4.97 -6.35 -23.85
N GLU A 55 5.41 -7.59 -24.09
CA GLU A 55 4.54 -8.74 -24.37
C GLU A 55 3.62 -9.06 -23.19
N LEU A 56 4.12 -8.89 -21.95
CA LEU A 56 3.38 -9.07 -20.72
C LEU A 56 2.57 -7.83 -20.30
N GLY A 57 2.61 -6.74 -21.08
CA GLY A 57 1.88 -5.50 -20.78
C GLY A 57 2.45 -4.72 -19.59
N CYS A 58 3.71 -4.98 -19.23
CA CYS A 58 4.35 -4.37 -18.06
C CYS A 58 4.92 -2.97 -18.33
N LEU A 59 5.00 -2.52 -19.59
CA LEU A 59 5.37 -1.15 -19.97
C LEU A 59 4.11 -0.31 -20.14
N LEU A 60 3.84 0.59 -19.19
CA LEU A 60 2.63 1.38 -19.13
C LEU A 60 2.90 2.83 -19.58
N GLU A 61 2.10 3.35 -20.52
CA GLU A 61 2.18 4.76 -20.89
C GLU A 61 1.82 5.64 -19.71
N TYR A 62 2.66 6.66 -19.45
CA TYR A 62 2.42 7.66 -18.42
C TYR A 62 2.11 9.03 -19.03
N LYS A 63 0.93 9.58 -18.73
CA LYS A 63 0.45 10.85 -19.27
C LYS A 63 0.49 12.01 -18.28
N GLY A 64 0.93 11.76 -17.04
CA GLY A 64 1.04 12.77 -16.00
C GLY A 64 2.13 13.80 -16.26
N ARG A 65 2.19 14.82 -15.41
CA ARG A 65 3.09 15.97 -15.61
C ARG A 65 4.52 15.68 -15.20
N ALA A 66 4.71 15.06 -14.03
CA ALA A 66 6.03 14.88 -13.40
C ALA A 66 6.39 13.40 -13.23
N TYR A 67 7.66 13.06 -13.44
CA TYR A 67 8.14 11.68 -13.31
C TYR A 67 8.07 11.15 -11.88
N TYR A 68 8.18 12.01 -10.87
CA TYR A 68 8.03 11.59 -9.47
C TYR A 68 6.61 11.08 -9.15
N GLU A 69 5.58 11.58 -9.84
CA GLU A 69 4.22 11.03 -9.72
C GLU A 69 4.17 9.61 -10.27
N ALA A 70 4.84 9.37 -11.40
CA ALA A 70 4.90 8.02 -12.00
C ALA A 70 5.67 7.03 -11.12
N SER A 71 6.68 7.47 -10.37
CA SER A 71 7.43 6.61 -9.46
C SER A 71 6.61 6.10 -8.27
N LEU A 72 5.47 6.73 -7.98
CA LEU A 72 4.54 6.29 -6.94
C LEU A 72 3.53 5.25 -7.43
N ALA A 73 3.45 4.99 -8.74
CA ALA A 73 2.44 4.08 -9.29
C ALA A 73 2.60 2.65 -8.75
N GLU A 74 3.82 2.14 -8.68
CA GLU A 74 4.09 0.80 -8.14
C GLU A 74 3.81 0.72 -6.63
N PRO A 75 4.38 1.59 -5.75
CA PRO A 75 4.05 1.60 -4.34
C PRO A 75 2.54 1.72 -4.05
N MET A 76 1.83 2.55 -4.81
CA MET A 76 0.38 2.66 -4.68
C MET A 76 -0.35 1.39 -5.12
N SER A 77 0.12 0.71 -6.17
CA SER A 77 -0.46 -0.56 -6.60
C SER A 77 -0.34 -1.64 -5.52
N CYS A 78 0.77 -1.66 -4.79
CA CYS A 78 0.98 -2.56 -3.65
C CYS A 78 -0.02 -2.26 -2.51
N SER A 79 -0.17 -0.99 -2.15
CA SER A 79 -1.16 -0.59 -1.14
C SER A 79 -2.59 -0.97 -1.56
N ILE A 80 -2.99 -0.67 -2.79
CA ILE A 80 -4.30 -1.06 -3.34
C ILE A 80 -4.46 -2.59 -3.31
N GLY A 81 -3.42 -3.33 -3.68
CA GLY A 81 -3.39 -4.79 -3.64
C GLY A 81 -3.62 -5.33 -2.23
N ALA A 82 -2.99 -4.75 -1.20
CA ALA A 82 -3.17 -5.11 0.19
C ALA A 82 -4.63 -4.93 0.65
N PHE A 83 -5.25 -3.80 0.30
CA PHE A 83 -6.67 -3.56 0.60
C PHE A 83 -7.59 -4.56 -0.09
N ASN A 84 -7.31 -4.92 -1.34
CA ASN A 84 -8.14 -5.85 -2.11
C ASN A 84 -7.93 -7.31 -1.69
N ALA A 85 -6.76 -7.65 -1.13
CA ALA A 85 -6.43 -8.98 -0.62
C ALA A 85 -6.99 -9.26 0.78
N ALA A 86 -7.38 -8.24 1.54
CA ALA A 86 -8.11 -8.42 2.79
C ALA A 86 -9.41 -9.21 2.53
N TYR A 87 -9.86 -9.98 3.51
CA TYR A 87 -11.12 -10.72 3.38
C TYR A 87 -11.80 -10.91 4.73
N HIS A 88 -13.12 -10.98 4.68
CA HIS A 88 -13.96 -11.18 5.86
C HIS A 88 -15.00 -12.24 5.62
N THR A 89 -15.49 -12.86 6.69
CA THR A 89 -16.58 -13.81 6.63
C THR A 89 -17.91 -13.12 6.98
N LYS A 90 -19.00 -13.68 6.51
CA LYS A 90 -20.35 -13.28 6.90
C LYS A 90 -21.09 -14.50 7.40
N MET A 91 -21.70 -14.40 8.57
CA MET A 91 -22.46 -15.52 9.15
C MET A 91 -23.53 -16.03 8.16
N GLY A 92 -23.54 -17.35 7.96
CA GLY A 92 -24.47 -18.02 7.03
C GLY A 92 -24.04 -17.97 5.55
N VAL A 93 -22.91 -17.36 5.23
CA VAL A 93 -22.34 -17.30 3.88
C VAL A 93 -21.00 -18.06 3.87
N TYR A 94 -20.84 -19.01 2.95
CA TYR A 94 -19.64 -19.87 2.87
C TYR A 94 -18.57 -19.35 1.90
N THR A 95 -18.67 -18.09 1.49
CA THR A 95 -17.67 -17.41 0.64
C THR A 95 -17.11 -16.20 1.39
N HIS A 96 -15.82 -15.96 1.21
CA HIS A 96 -15.18 -14.74 1.72
C HIS A 96 -15.67 -13.51 0.97
N GLN A 97 -15.89 -12.43 1.72
CA GLN A 97 -16.10 -11.11 1.16
C GLN A 97 -14.73 -10.44 1.04
N MET A 98 -14.24 -10.25 -0.19
CA MET A 98 -12.94 -9.66 -0.46
C MET A 98 -12.96 -8.14 -0.23
N GLY A 99 -11.80 -7.63 0.15
CA GLY A 99 -11.58 -6.23 0.49
C GLY A 99 -11.66 -5.95 1.98
N ILE A 100 -11.27 -4.75 2.40
CA ILE A 100 -11.40 -4.32 3.80
C ILE A 100 -12.88 -4.22 4.18
N LYS A 101 -13.15 -4.34 5.47
CA LYS A 101 -14.52 -4.29 6.00
C LYS A 101 -15.10 -2.88 5.92
N GLU A 102 -16.23 -2.73 5.26
CA GLU A 102 -16.96 -1.48 5.18
C GLU A 102 -17.41 -1.02 6.57
N GLY A 103 -17.11 0.25 6.91
CA GLY A 103 -17.39 0.80 8.23
C GLY A 103 -16.59 0.15 9.37
N GLY A 104 -15.63 -0.74 9.05
CA GLY A 104 -14.76 -1.41 10.01
C GLY A 104 -13.67 -0.50 10.58
N LYS A 105 -12.81 -1.08 11.41
CA LYS A 105 -11.67 -0.41 12.03
C LYS A 105 -10.38 -0.87 11.36
N LEU A 106 -9.60 0.07 10.85
CA LEU A 106 -8.33 -0.18 10.16
C LEU A 106 -7.16 0.30 11.02
N ALA A 107 -6.17 -0.56 11.23
CA ALA A 107 -4.87 -0.15 11.78
C ALA A 107 -3.78 -0.21 10.69
N ILE A 108 -2.99 0.84 10.56
CA ILE A 108 -1.83 0.94 9.67
C ILE A 108 -0.59 1.00 10.54
N MET A 109 0.06 -0.15 10.74
CA MET A 109 1.18 -0.31 11.64
C MET A 109 2.50 0.07 10.96
N ALA A 110 3.33 0.87 11.65
CA ALA A 110 4.52 1.53 11.09
C ALA A 110 4.17 2.37 9.83
N GLY A 111 3.05 3.08 9.90
CA GLY A 111 2.34 3.65 8.75
C GLY A 111 2.69 5.08 8.40
N ALA A 112 3.59 5.76 9.12
CA ALA A 112 3.94 7.15 8.79
C ALA A 112 5.06 7.29 7.73
N GLY A 113 5.47 6.17 7.13
CA GLY A 113 6.37 6.12 5.97
C GLY A 113 5.60 6.21 4.64
N PRO A 114 6.31 6.22 3.49
CA PRO A 114 5.71 6.40 2.16
C PRO A 114 4.60 5.40 1.84
N MET A 115 4.80 4.11 2.16
CA MET A 115 3.82 3.06 1.91
C MET A 115 2.57 3.25 2.77
N GLY A 116 2.73 3.49 4.07
CA GLY A 116 1.60 3.70 4.97
C GLY A 116 0.83 4.98 4.67
N LEU A 117 1.49 6.07 4.28
CA LEU A 117 0.81 7.29 3.81
C LEU A 117 0.04 7.06 2.51
N GLY A 118 0.58 6.23 1.61
CA GLY A 118 -0.15 5.78 0.42
C GLY A 118 -1.40 4.97 0.78
N ALA A 119 -1.29 4.05 1.73
CA ALA A 119 -2.42 3.28 2.26
C ALA A 119 -3.46 4.19 2.93
N LEU A 120 -3.03 5.15 3.75
CA LEU A 120 -3.92 6.13 4.39
C LEU A 120 -4.66 6.96 3.34
N THR A 121 -3.94 7.48 2.32
CA THR A 121 -4.55 8.20 1.19
C THR A 121 -5.65 7.35 0.54
N TYR A 122 -5.34 6.09 0.25
CA TYR A 122 -6.30 5.20 -0.40
C TYR A 122 -7.50 4.89 0.51
N ALA A 123 -7.28 4.66 1.81
CA ALA A 123 -8.34 4.41 2.79
C ALA A 123 -9.35 5.57 2.89
N LEU A 124 -8.84 6.81 2.84
CA LEU A 124 -9.66 8.02 2.95
C LEU A 124 -10.47 8.33 1.69
N HIS A 125 -10.01 7.89 0.49
CA HIS A 125 -10.61 8.31 -0.79
C HIS A 125 -11.29 7.20 -1.58
N ARG A 126 -11.27 5.94 -1.11
CA ARG A 126 -11.95 4.83 -1.77
C ARG A 126 -13.46 4.83 -1.46
N ASP A 127 -14.24 4.06 -2.24
CA ASP A 127 -15.70 3.94 -2.05
C ASP A 127 -16.05 3.19 -0.75
N ILE A 128 -15.40 2.04 -0.50
CA ILE A 128 -15.57 1.26 0.74
C ILE A 128 -14.58 1.78 1.76
N ARG A 129 -15.05 2.52 2.77
CA ARG A 129 -14.21 3.19 3.76
C ARG A 129 -14.37 2.57 5.16
N PRO A 130 -13.29 2.57 5.98
CA PRO A 130 -13.41 2.26 7.40
C PRO A 130 -14.09 3.41 8.13
N SER A 131 -14.67 3.13 9.29
CA SER A 131 -15.18 4.17 10.21
C SER A 131 -14.10 4.72 11.15
N MET A 132 -13.03 3.96 11.35
CA MET A 132 -11.88 4.35 12.18
C MET A 132 -10.58 3.95 11.48
N ILE A 133 -9.58 4.82 11.53
CA ILE A 133 -8.22 4.55 11.07
C ILE A 133 -7.24 4.92 12.18
N VAL A 134 -6.34 4.01 12.52
CA VAL A 134 -5.22 4.29 13.42
C VAL A 134 -3.92 4.08 12.65
N VAL A 135 -3.07 5.11 12.63
CA VAL A 135 -1.73 5.07 12.04
C VAL A 135 -0.71 5.08 13.16
N THR A 136 0.18 4.10 13.19
CA THR A 136 1.23 4.03 14.21
C THR A 136 2.61 4.27 13.60
N ASP A 137 3.52 4.80 14.38
CA ASP A 137 4.96 4.89 14.08
C ASP A 137 5.75 5.09 15.38
N LEU A 138 7.07 4.91 15.33
CA LEU A 138 7.98 5.25 16.43
C LEU A 138 8.49 6.70 16.34
N ASN A 139 8.47 7.29 15.14
CA ASN A 139 9.00 8.60 14.86
C ASN A 139 7.90 9.67 14.95
N GLN A 140 8.00 10.55 15.95
CA GLN A 140 7.02 11.60 16.18
C GLN A 140 6.95 12.61 15.03
N GLU A 141 8.09 13.01 14.46
CA GLU A 141 8.11 13.98 13.35
C GLU A 141 7.36 13.47 12.12
N ARG A 142 7.46 12.16 11.85
CA ARG A 142 6.69 11.51 10.76
C ARG A 142 5.20 11.52 11.06
N LEU A 143 4.80 11.24 12.30
CA LEU A 143 3.40 11.29 12.71
C LEU A 143 2.85 12.73 12.66
N ASP A 144 3.60 13.72 13.12
CA ASP A 144 3.21 15.13 13.06
C ASP A 144 3.05 15.58 11.60
N ARG A 145 3.97 15.17 10.71
CA ARG A 145 3.84 15.41 9.27
C ARG A 145 2.61 14.71 8.70
N ALA A 146 2.37 13.46 9.06
CA ALA A 146 1.20 12.72 8.61
C ALA A 146 -0.09 13.43 9.04
N ALA A 147 -0.20 13.85 10.30
CA ALA A 147 -1.34 14.58 10.81
C ALA A 147 -1.54 15.94 10.12
N SER A 148 -0.45 16.61 9.73
CA SER A 148 -0.54 17.87 8.97
C SER A 148 -1.03 17.67 7.52
N LEU A 149 -0.74 16.52 6.92
CA LEU A 149 -1.18 16.17 5.56
C LEU A 149 -2.61 15.61 5.54
N PHE A 150 -2.99 14.93 6.61
CA PHE A 150 -4.29 14.28 6.79
C PHE A 150 -4.88 14.68 8.14
N PRO A 151 -5.39 15.91 8.27
CA PRO A 151 -5.94 16.39 9.54
C PRO A 151 -7.12 15.51 10.00
N PRO A 152 -7.13 15.03 11.25
CA PRO A 152 -8.23 14.22 11.78
C PRO A 152 -9.60 14.90 11.66
N GLU A 153 -9.66 16.21 11.79
CA GLU A 153 -10.88 17.01 11.62
C GLU A 153 -11.43 16.99 10.18
N GLU A 154 -10.57 16.82 9.17
CA GLU A 154 -11.03 16.65 7.78
C GLU A 154 -11.58 15.24 7.57
N ALA A 155 -10.90 14.20 8.08
CA ALA A 155 -11.39 12.82 8.03
C ALA A 155 -12.75 12.67 8.74
N ALA A 156 -12.94 13.39 9.85
CA ALA A 156 -14.20 13.39 10.61
C ALA A 156 -15.39 13.94 9.81
N LYS A 157 -15.18 14.83 8.84
CA LYS A 157 -16.25 15.32 7.95
C LYS A 157 -16.81 14.21 7.06
N ASP A 158 -15.98 13.21 6.76
CA ASP A 158 -16.35 12.02 6.00
C ASP A 158 -16.78 10.84 6.90
N GLY A 159 -16.95 11.08 8.20
CA GLY A 159 -17.37 10.08 9.19
C GLY A 159 -16.26 9.11 9.59
N ILE A 160 -14.99 9.47 9.40
CA ILE A 160 -13.83 8.64 9.72
C ILE A 160 -13.12 9.19 10.95
N GLU A 161 -13.01 8.39 12.00
CA GLU A 161 -12.21 8.69 13.18
C GLU A 161 -10.74 8.35 12.90
N LEU A 162 -9.86 9.36 12.80
CA LEU A 162 -8.45 9.19 12.45
C LEU A 162 -7.54 9.50 13.64
N HIS A 163 -6.66 8.54 13.96
CA HIS A 163 -5.68 8.66 15.04
C HIS A 163 -4.25 8.45 14.53
N PHE A 164 -3.31 9.22 15.09
CA PHE A 164 -1.87 9.05 14.94
C PHE A 164 -1.25 8.71 16.28
N VAL A 165 -0.61 7.54 16.40
CA VAL A 165 -0.16 7.01 17.69
C VAL A 165 1.33 6.69 17.65
N ASN A 166 2.10 7.34 18.52
CA ASN A 166 3.51 7.01 18.70
C ASN A 166 3.66 5.83 19.67
N THR A 167 3.83 4.64 19.11
CA THR A 167 3.97 3.41 19.91
C THR A 167 5.28 3.31 20.68
N GLY A 168 6.31 4.07 20.29
CA GLY A 168 7.57 4.13 21.02
C GLY A 168 7.50 4.88 22.35
N LYS A 169 6.43 5.64 22.61
CA LYS A 169 6.20 6.39 23.84
C LYS A 169 5.25 5.68 24.82
N LEU A 170 4.73 4.52 24.45
CA LEU A 170 3.75 3.77 25.23
C LEU A 170 4.43 2.60 25.98
N GLU A 171 4.03 2.40 27.22
CA GLU A 171 4.46 1.26 28.01
C GLU A 171 3.87 -0.07 27.44
N ASP A 172 2.58 -0.04 27.11
CA ASP A 172 1.88 -1.13 26.45
C ASP A 172 1.14 -0.65 25.19
N PRO A 173 1.79 -0.69 24.01
CA PRO A 173 1.17 -0.26 22.76
C PRO A 173 -0.07 -1.08 22.39
N VAL A 174 -0.10 -2.38 22.70
CA VAL A 174 -1.24 -3.25 22.38
C VAL A 174 -2.46 -2.86 23.19
N ALA A 175 -2.30 -2.67 24.50
CA ALA A 175 -3.40 -2.25 25.37
C ALA A 175 -3.98 -0.91 24.96
N GLU A 176 -3.13 0.06 24.61
CA GLU A 176 -3.61 1.38 24.18
C GLU A 176 -4.33 1.33 22.83
N LEU A 177 -3.81 0.57 21.86
CA LEU A 177 -4.48 0.39 20.56
C LEU A 177 -5.82 -0.34 20.71
N LEU A 178 -5.90 -1.36 21.57
CA LEU A 178 -7.16 -2.00 21.88
C LEU A 178 -8.16 -1.05 22.57
N LYS A 179 -7.69 -0.20 23.45
CA LYS A 179 -8.54 0.82 24.10
C LYS A 179 -9.10 1.82 23.07
N ILE A 180 -8.28 2.31 22.12
CA ILE A 180 -8.73 3.17 21.03
C ILE A 180 -9.83 2.46 20.21
N SER A 181 -9.69 1.17 19.93
CA SER A 181 -10.72 0.39 19.22
C SER A 181 -11.97 0.08 20.07
N GLY A 182 -12.06 0.58 21.30
CA GLY A 182 -13.15 0.25 22.22
C GLY A 182 -13.10 -1.20 22.73
N GLY A 183 -11.94 -1.83 22.76
CA GLY A 183 -11.71 -3.19 23.26
C GLY A 183 -12.05 -4.31 22.26
N THR A 184 -12.53 -3.98 21.06
CA THR A 184 -12.95 -4.98 20.05
C THR A 184 -11.84 -5.40 19.10
N GLY A 185 -10.72 -4.67 19.07
CA GLY A 185 -9.66 -4.82 18.09
C GLY A 185 -10.02 -4.23 16.74
N TYR A 186 -9.19 -4.53 15.73
CA TYR A 186 -9.29 -3.99 14.39
C TYR A 186 -9.74 -5.06 13.41
N ASP A 187 -10.63 -4.68 12.50
CA ASP A 187 -11.12 -5.57 11.44
C ASP A 187 -10.05 -5.80 10.38
N ASP A 188 -9.27 -4.78 10.08
CA ASP A 188 -8.15 -4.85 9.13
C ASP A 188 -6.88 -4.26 9.75
N VAL A 189 -5.76 -4.96 9.62
CA VAL A 189 -4.45 -4.50 10.05
C VAL A 189 -3.47 -4.61 8.89
N LEU A 190 -2.88 -3.48 8.49
CA LEU A 190 -1.81 -3.42 7.49
C LEU A 190 -0.48 -3.18 8.20
N CYS A 191 0.47 -4.11 8.08
CA CYS A 191 1.79 -4.00 8.71
C CYS A 191 2.85 -3.68 7.66
N TYR A 192 3.46 -2.49 7.77
CA TYR A 192 4.47 -1.99 6.83
C TYR A 192 5.91 -2.02 7.38
N ALA A 193 6.19 -2.89 8.35
CA ALA A 193 7.54 -3.07 8.86
C ALA A 193 7.90 -4.54 9.01
N PRO A 194 9.04 -5.02 8.47
CA PRO A 194 9.52 -6.38 8.60
C PRO A 194 10.20 -6.60 9.97
N VAL A 195 9.55 -6.17 11.05
CA VAL A 195 10.05 -6.25 12.42
C VAL A 195 9.16 -7.17 13.22
N ALA A 196 9.71 -8.25 13.77
CA ALA A 196 8.97 -9.27 14.51
C ALA A 196 8.06 -8.70 15.60
N GLN A 197 8.54 -7.71 16.35
CA GLN A 197 7.75 -7.04 17.40
C GLN A 197 6.51 -6.35 16.82
N VAL A 198 6.63 -5.64 15.68
CA VAL A 198 5.51 -4.96 15.05
C VAL A 198 4.50 -5.96 14.51
N VAL A 199 4.96 -7.07 13.93
CA VAL A 199 4.08 -8.17 13.46
C VAL A 199 3.33 -8.80 14.64
N THR A 200 4.01 -9.04 15.76
CA THR A 200 3.38 -9.56 16.97
C THR A 200 2.32 -8.59 17.52
N GLN A 201 2.63 -7.32 17.60
CA GLN A 201 1.65 -6.28 17.99
C GLN A 201 0.46 -6.23 17.03
N SER A 202 0.73 -6.28 15.72
CA SER A 202 -0.32 -6.30 14.68
C SER A 202 -1.27 -7.49 14.84
N SER A 203 -0.73 -8.67 15.15
CA SER A 203 -1.54 -9.86 15.44
C SER A 203 -2.36 -9.72 16.71
N ALA A 204 -1.77 -9.12 17.77
CA ALA A 204 -2.41 -8.98 19.07
C ALA A 204 -3.59 -7.99 19.10
N ILE A 205 -3.62 -7.04 18.16
CA ILE A 205 -4.72 -6.06 18.05
C ILE A 205 -5.83 -6.47 17.09
N LEU A 206 -5.73 -7.64 16.44
CA LEU A 206 -6.79 -8.13 15.56
C LEU A 206 -8.10 -8.31 16.32
N GLY A 207 -9.16 -7.84 15.75
CA GLY A 207 -10.53 -8.11 16.18
C GLY A 207 -11.00 -9.50 15.76
N ARG A 208 -12.21 -9.86 16.18
CA ARG A 208 -12.86 -11.10 15.74
C ARG A 208 -13.05 -11.05 14.21
N ASP A 209 -12.61 -12.12 13.52
CA ASP A 209 -12.64 -12.21 12.05
C ASP A 209 -11.78 -11.13 11.37
N GLY A 210 -10.78 -10.60 12.09
CA GLY A 210 -9.86 -9.59 11.57
C GLY A 210 -8.86 -10.16 10.57
N CYS A 211 -8.51 -9.35 9.58
CA CYS A 211 -7.53 -9.69 8.55
C CYS A 211 -6.22 -8.92 8.77
N LEU A 212 -5.11 -9.65 8.91
CA LEU A 212 -3.76 -9.08 8.94
C LEU A 212 -3.12 -9.23 7.57
N ASN A 213 -2.77 -8.11 6.95
CA ASN A 213 -1.91 -8.08 5.77
C ASN A 213 -0.50 -7.64 6.20
N PHE A 214 0.45 -8.56 6.07
CA PHE A 214 1.85 -8.30 6.32
C PHE A 214 2.54 -7.98 5.00
N PHE A 215 2.98 -6.74 4.88
CA PHE A 215 3.68 -6.23 3.72
C PHE A 215 5.12 -5.85 4.10
N ALA A 216 6.11 -6.62 3.62
CA ALA A 216 7.54 -6.40 3.87
C ALA A 216 8.38 -6.78 2.67
#